data_b324c79f6033990acff9ce9895955c89
#
_entry.id   b324c79f6033990acff9ce9895955c89
#
_cell.length_a   1.000
_cell.length_b   1.000
_cell.length_c   1.000
_cell.angle_alpha   90.00
_cell.angle_beta   90.00
_cell.angle_gamma   90.00
#
_symmetry.space_group_name_H-M   'P 1'
#
loop_
_entity.id
_entity.type
_entity.pdbx_description
1 polymer ?
#
loop_
_entity_poly.entity_id
_entity_poly.type
_entity_poly.pdbx_seq_one_letter_code
_entity_poly.pdbx_strand_id
1 'polypeptide(L)'
;MAFLSSLLLTVLAAVVPIAAPPAGGVADYQLGGAYRPAPKVDVVVRDRTEKPVPGVYSICYVNAFQTQPGTLGWWRRNRPGLLLRDRQGRLVRDAGWPDEVLLDLRTARKRAAAARISRRWFAGCADRGFRAVEPDNLDSWTRSKGLLTGAHARAYARLLVRAAHAERLAIAQKNTPQLNGRRLGFDFAVAEECEVYRECGAYTRMYGRRVIEIEYTDNGRRAFTRACRARGGRVSVLLRDRDVVPRGTRGYVFRTC
;
A
#
# COMPACT_ATOMS: atom_id res chain seq x y z
N MET A 1 -18.39 60.00 -15.55
CA MET A 1 -18.72 58.56 -15.53
C MET A 1 -17.42 57.76 -15.65
N ALA A 2 -16.93 57.23 -14.55
CA ALA A 2 -15.68 56.47 -14.52
C ALA A 2 -16.03 54.96 -14.55
N PHE A 3 -15.59 54.25 -15.58
CA PHE A 3 -15.75 52.80 -15.70
C PHE A 3 -14.60 52.12 -14.92
N LEU A 4 -14.93 51.48 -13.80
CA LEU A 4 -14.04 50.60 -13.08
C LEU A 4 -14.05 49.24 -13.77
N SER A 5 -12.95 48.92 -14.50
CA SER A 5 -12.72 47.58 -15.04
C SER A 5 -12.16 46.68 -13.94
N SER A 6 -12.98 45.77 -13.44
CA SER A 6 -12.54 44.72 -12.52
C SER A 6 -11.76 43.65 -13.29
N LEU A 7 -10.43 43.59 -13.09
CA LEU A 7 -9.59 42.48 -13.55
C LEU A 7 -9.88 41.25 -12.66
N LEU A 8 -10.58 40.27 -13.21
CA LEU A 8 -10.65 38.93 -12.59
C LEU A 8 -9.29 38.23 -12.77
N LEU A 9 -8.49 38.12 -11.71
CA LEU A 9 -7.32 37.27 -11.66
C LEU A 9 -7.78 35.80 -11.54
N THR A 10 -7.80 35.07 -12.64
CA THR A 10 -7.96 33.62 -12.63
C THR A 10 -6.66 32.99 -12.12
N VAL A 11 -6.64 32.56 -10.85
CA VAL A 11 -5.55 31.74 -10.32
C VAL A 11 -5.66 30.34 -10.93
N LEU A 12 -4.85 30.04 -11.95
CA LEU A 12 -4.66 28.68 -12.44
C LEU A 12 -3.96 27.90 -11.32
N ALA A 13 -4.70 27.07 -10.61
CA ALA A 13 -4.10 26.09 -9.70
C ALA A 13 -3.22 25.15 -10.53
N ALA A 14 -1.92 25.23 -10.33
CA ALA A 14 -0.96 24.33 -10.99
C ALA A 14 -1.32 22.87 -10.62
N VAL A 15 -1.65 22.08 -11.64
CA VAL A 15 -1.95 20.65 -11.47
C VAL A 15 -0.65 19.94 -11.09
N VAL A 16 -0.45 19.67 -9.79
CA VAL A 16 0.70 18.88 -9.32
C VAL A 16 0.60 17.47 -9.93
N PRO A 17 1.59 17.01 -10.70
CA PRO A 17 1.54 15.69 -11.32
C PRO A 17 1.62 14.59 -10.24
N ILE A 18 0.95 13.45 -10.50
CA ILE A 18 1.11 12.26 -9.67
C ILE A 18 2.56 11.79 -9.78
N ALA A 19 3.30 11.84 -8.68
CA ALA A 19 4.70 11.43 -8.64
C ALA A 19 4.85 10.13 -7.85
N ALA A 20 5.39 9.09 -8.49
CA ALA A 20 5.82 7.87 -7.81
C ALA A 20 7.03 8.18 -6.90
N PRO A 21 7.36 7.28 -5.92
CA PRO A 21 8.50 7.49 -5.04
C PRO A 21 9.83 7.59 -5.84
N PRO A 22 10.86 8.26 -5.26
CA PRO A 22 12.19 8.33 -5.85
C PRO A 22 12.71 6.94 -6.24
N ALA A 23 13.18 6.80 -7.46
CA ALA A 23 13.65 5.52 -7.99
C ALA A 23 14.95 5.10 -7.29
N GLY A 24 14.91 3.99 -6.54
CA GLY A 24 16.06 3.50 -5.75
C GLY A 24 16.31 4.29 -4.47
N GLY A 25 15.38 5.15 -4.05
CA GLY A 25 15.46 5.87 -2.77
C GLY A 25 15.41 4.93 -1.58
N VAL A 26 16.06 5.30 -0.50
CA VAL A 26 16.06 4.53 0.75
C VAL A 26 14.69 4.60 1.41
N ALA A 27 14.01 3.46 1.52
CA ALA A 27 12.71 3.39 2.19
C ALA A 27 12.85 2.95 3.65
N ASP A 28 11.93 3.42 4.51
CA ASP A 28 11.75 2.98 5.88
C ASP A 28 10.27 2.58 6.09
N TYR A 29 10.05 1.33 6.53
CA TYR A 29 8.72 0.72 6.66
C TYR A 29 8.28 0.73 8.12
N GLN A 30 7.36 1.63 8.48
CA GLN A 30 7.02 1.99 9.87
C GLN A 30 5.56 1.65 10.22
N LEU A 31 5.11 0.42 9.97
CA LEU A 31 3.71 0.03 10.20
C LEU A 31 3.38 -0.29 11.66
N GLY A 32 4.35 -0.72 12.45
CA GLY A 32 4.17 -0.98 13.88
C GLY A 32 4.12 0.29 14.75
N GLY A 33 4.27 1.47 14.15
CA GLY A 33 4.23 2.78 14.81
C GLY A 33 5.21 3.78 14.22
N ALA A 34 4.83 5.06 14.20
CA ALA A 34 5.63 6.12 13.62
C ALA A 34 6.83 6.51 14.52
N TYR A 35 7.98 6.74 13.90
CA TYR A 35 9.17 7.29 14.55
C TYR A 35 9.94 8.18 13.58
N ARG A 36 10.88 8.97 14.10
CA ARG A 36 11.75 9.81 13.25
C ARG A 36 12.68 8.94 12.40
N PRO A 37 12.58 8.98 11.06
CA PRO A 37 13.45 8.19 10.20
C PRO A 37 14.90 8.69 10.29
N ALA A 38 15.85 7.86 9.84
CA ALA A 38 17.24 8.27 9.70
C ALA A 38 17.38 9.32 8.58
N PRO A 39 18.38 10.23 8.65
CA PRO A 39 18.56 11.32 7.66
C PRO A 39 18.69 10.85 6.21
N LYS A 40 19.16 9.63 5.99
CA LYS A 40 19.34 9.03 4.65
C LYS A 40 18.04 8.48 4.03
N VAL A 41 16.91 8.51 4.74
CA VAL A 41 15.64 7.94 4.29
C VAL A 41 14.93 8.93 3.38
N ASP A 42 14.64 8.51 2.16
CA ASP A 42 13.94 9.27 1.14
C ASP A 42 12.43 8.99 1.12
N VAL A 43 12.04 7.79 1.58
CA VAL A 43 10.66 7.29 1.52
C VAL A 43 10.27 6.69 2.87
N VAL A 44 9.10 7.05 3.39
CA VAL A 44 8.55 6.45 4.61
C VAL A 44 7.16 5.87 4.32
N VAL A 45 6.92 4.64 4.77
CA VAL A 45 5.60 4.02 4.73
C VAL A 45 5.02 4.01 6.14
N ARG A 46 3.81 4.52 6.32
CA ARG A 46 3.09 4.58 7.60
C ARG A 46 1.64 4.20 7.46
N ASP A 47 1.07 3.67 8.53
CA ASP A 47 -0.37 3.43 8.59
C ASP A 47 -1.16 4.73 8.32
N ARG A 48 -2.33 4.57 7.71
CA ARG A 48 -3.24 5.67 7.39
C ARG A 48 -3.70 6.50 8.60
N THR A 49 -3.52 6.03 9.82
CA THR A 49 -3.84 6.76 11.04
C THR A 49 -2.70 7.67 11.51
N GLU A 50 -1.50 7.46 10.99
CA GLU A 50 -0.31 8.23 11.32
C GLU A 50 -0.18 9.51 10.48
N LYS A 51 0.80 10.34 10.84
CA LYS A 51 1.16 11.55 10.08
C LYS A 51 2.31 11.26 9.11
N PRO A 52 2.32 11.88 7.92
CA PRO A 52 3.47 11.82 7.03
C PRO A 52 4.69 12.52 7.67
N VAL A 53 5.88 12.26 7.11
CA VAL A 53 7.12 12.95 7.54
C VAL A 53 7.32 14.18 6.65
N PRO A 54 7.41 15.38 7.24
CA PRO A 54 7.70 16.60 6.47
C PRO A 54 9.01 16.48 5.67
N GLY A 55 8.98 16.86 4.40
CA GLY A 55 10.15 16.82 3.51
C GLY A 55 10.56 15.44 3.01
N VAL A 56 9.90 14.35 3.46
CA VAL A 56 10.16 12.96 3.03
C VAL A 56 8.97 12.44 2.23
N TYR A 57 9.23 11.70 1.15
CA TYR A 57 8.15 11.07 0.39
C TYR A 57 7.41 10.06 1.26
N SER A 58 6.15 10.34 1.60
CA SER A 58 5.38 9.50 2.51
C SER A 58 4.30 8.71 1.79
N ILE A 59 4.27 7.40 2.04
CA ILE A 59 3.31 6.44 1.51
C ILE A 59 2.35 6.06 2.63
N CYS A 60 1.06 6.14 2.35
CA CYS A 60 -0.02 5.81 3.26
C CYS A 60 -0.42 4.35 3.09
N TYR A 61 -0.14 3.51 4.07
CA TYR A 61 -0.60 2.12 4.12
C TYR A 61 -2.09 2.04 4.44
N VAL A 62 -2.80 1.23 3.69
CA VAL A 62 -4.24 0.99 3.86
C VAL A 62 -4.54 -0.49 3.68
N ASN A 63 -5.03 -1.18 4.71
CA ASN A 63 -5.54 -2.54 4.54
C ASN A 63 -6.85 -2.47 3.72
N ALA A 64 -6.72 -2.64 2.41
CA ALA A 64 -7.81 -2.37 1.46
C ALA A 64 -8.65 -3.59 1.11
N PHE A 65 -8.11 -4.80 1.26
CA PHE A 65 -8.77 -6.05 0.89
C PHE A 65 -9.25 -6.86 2.10
N GLN A 66 -8.87 -6.44 3.28
CA GLN A 66 -9.24 -7.06 4.56
C GLN A 66 -9.60 -5.97 5.58
N THR A 67 -10.16 -6.37 6.72
CA THR A 67 -10.35 -5.44 7.85
C THR A 67 -9.03 -5.26 8.58
N GLN A 68 -8.68 -4.03 8.90
CA GLN A 68 -7.51 -3.79 9.75
C GLN A 68 -7.77 -4.29 11.18
N PRO A 69 -6.75 -4.82 11.90
CA PRO A 69 -6.88 -5.19 13.31
C PRO A 69 -7.58 -4.10 14.13
N GLY A 70 -8.43 -4.52 15.06
CA GLY A 70 -9.23 -3.60 15.90
C GLY A 70 -10.45 -2.96 15.22
N THR A 71 -10.60 -3.04 13.89
CA THR A 71 -11.70 -2.36 13.18
C THR A 71 -12.92 -3.23 12.89
N LEU A 72 -12.88 -4.53 13.17
CA LEU A 72 -13.97 -5.47 12.83
C LEU A 72 -15.32 -5.04 13.42
N GLY A 73 -15.34 -4.44 14.63
CA GLY A 73 -16.57 -3.92 15.24
C GLY A 73 -17.23 -2.83 14.38
N TRP A 74 -16.45 -1.93 13.83
CA TRP A 74 -16.96 -0.90 12.92
C TRP A 74 -17.56 -1.53 11.65
N TRP A 75 -16.88 -2.51 11.03
CA TRP A 75 -17.36 -3.20 9.84
C TRP A 75 -18.67 -3.92 10.07
N ARG A 76 -18.79 -4.63 11.21
CA ARG A 76 -20.03 -5.34 11.61
C ARG A 76 -21.22 -4.40 11.74
N ARG A 77 -21.03 -3.23 12.33
CA ARG A 77 -22.12 -2.25 12.52
C ARG A 77 -22.46 -1.49 11.23
N ASN A 78 -21.46 -1.11 10.44
CA ASN A 78 -21.66 -0.17 9.35
C ASN A 78 -21.72 -0.83 7.97
N ARG A 79 -21.05 -1.97 7.77
CA ARG A 79 -20.89 -2.63 6.47
C ARG A 79 -20.84 -4.15 6.58
N PRO A 80 -21.76 -4.80 7.30
CA PRO A 80 -21.73 -6.26 7.52
C PRO A 80 -21.76 -7.07 6.21
N GLY A 81 -22.43 -6.55 5.18
CA GLY A 81 -22.50 -7.17 3.86
C GLY A 81 -21.21 -7.11 3.03
N LEU A 82 -20.18 -6.40 3.50
CA LEU A 82 -18.85 -6.39 2.88
C LEU A 82 -17.85 -7.33 3.55
N LEU A 83 -18.22 -8.00 4.64
CA LEU A 83 -17.40 -9.04 5.26
C LEU A 83 -17.63 -10.37 4.54
N LEU A 84 -16.53 -11.01 4.10
CA LEU A 84 -16.62 -12.29 3.41
C LEU A 84 -17.08 -13.38 4.39
N ARG A 85 -18.08 -14.14 3.96
CA ARG A 85 -18.61 -15.28 4.71
C ARG A 85 -18.57 -16.55 3.87
N ASP A 86 -18.28 -17.66 4.54
CA ASP A 86 -18.37 -19.01 3.97
C ASP A 86 -19.84 -19.45 3.78
N ARG A 87 -20.03 -20.67 3.29
CA ARG A 87 -21.36 -21.24 3.05
C ARG A 87 -22.19 -21.43 4.33
N GLN A 88 -21.54 -21.53 5.48
CA GLN A 88 -22.16 -21.64 6.81
C GLN A 88 -22.37 -20.27 7.48
N GLY A 89 -22.12 -19.17 6.77
CA GLY A 89 -22.29 -17.81 7.29
C GLY A 89 -21.16 -17.32 8.20
N ARG A 90 -20.09 -18.11 8.43
CA ARG A 90 -18.95 -17.75 9.27
C ARG A 90 -18.03 -16.78 8.54
N LEU A 91 -17.44 -15.83 9.28
CA LEU A 91 -16.46 -14.88 8.72
C LEU A 91 -15.21 -15.62 8.23
N VAL A 92 -14.75 -15.27 7.04
CA VAL A 92 -13.49 -15.78 6.49
C VAL A 92 -12.36 -14.86 6.96
N ARG A 93 -11.48 -15.42 7.77
CA ARG A 93 -10.32 -14.73 8.34
C ARG A 93 -9.04 -15.12 7.59
N ASP A 94 -8.07 -14.22 7.63
CA ASP A 94 -6.72 -14.53 7.19
C ASP A 94 -6.06 -15.50 8.18
N ALA A 95 -5.43 -16.56 7.67
CA ALA A 95 -4.79 -17.56 8.53
C ALA A 95 -3.50 -17.03 9.17
N GLY A 96 -2.78 -16.13 8.49
CA GLY A 96 -1.56 -15.48 9.01
C GLY A 96 -1.87 -14.30 9.94
N TRP A 97 -3.07 -13.69 9.77
CA TRP A 97 -3.53 -12.53 10.54
C TRP A 97 -4.96 -12.76 11.04
N PRO A 98 -5.16 -13.57 12.10
CA PRO A 98 -6.49 -14.03 12.51
C PRO A 98 -7.48 -12.94 12.91
N ASP A 99 -6.99 -11.74 13.24
CA ASP A 99 -7.83 -10.58 13.54
C ASP A 99 -8.36 -9.86 12.29
N GLU A 100 -7.88 -10.24 11.12
CA GLU A 100 -8.30 -9.67 9.85
C GLU A 100 -9.35 -10.55 9.16
N VAL A 101 -10.42 -9.93 8.71
CA VAL A 101 -11.50 -10.57 7.94
C VAL A 101 -11.41 -10.10 6.50
N LEU A 102 -11.45 -11.03 5.54
CA LEU A 102 -11.44 -10.72 4.11
C LEU A 102 -12.69 -9.94 3.72
N LEU A 103 -12.53 -8.99 2.80
CA LEU A 103 -13.67 -8.27 2.21
C LEU A 103 -14.34 -9.11 1.12
N ASP A 104 -15.66 -9.05 1.06
CA ASP A 104 -16.46 -9.72 0.03
C ASP A 104 -16.44 -8.93 -1.28
N LEU A 105 -15.59 -9.34 -2.19
CA LEU A 105 -15.38 -8.71 -3.49
C LEU A 105 -16.07 -9.46 -4.65
N ARG A 106 -16.96 -10.42 -4.36
CA ARG A 106 -17.57 -11.30 -5.37
C ARG A 106 -18.40 -10.55 -6.40
N THR A 107 -19.14 -9.50 -6.01
CA THR A 107 -20.01 -8.78 -6.93
C THR A 107 -19.49 -7.38 -7.25
N ALA A 108 -19.82 -6.84 -8.43
CA ALA A 108 -19.47 -5.48 -8.82
C ALA A 108 -20.00 -4.43 -7.81
N ARG A 109 -21.22 -4.63 -7.28
CA ARG A 109 -21.82 -3.76 -6.26
C ARG A 109 -20.99 -3.73 -4.98
N LYS A 110 -20.52 -4.89 -4.49
CA LYS A 110 -19.68 -4.98 -3.29
C LYS A 110 -18.32 -4.34 -3.52
N ARG A 111 -17.66 -4.61 -4.66
CA ARG A 111 -16.41 -3.95 -5.02
C ARG A 111 -16.55 -2.43 -5.08
N ALA A 112 -17.60 -1.92 -5.70
CA ALA A 112 -17.87 -0.48 -5.74
C ALA A 112 -18.12 0.10 -4.32
N ALA A 113 -18.82 -0.63 -3.45
CA ALA A 113 -19.06 -0.21 -2.07
C ALA A 113 -17.76 -0.18 -1.24
N ALA A 114 -16.90 -1.20 -1.37
CA ALA A 114 -15.59 -1.24 -0.73
C ALA A 114 -14.68 -0.11 -1.24
N ALA A 115 -14.65 0.11 -2.57
CA ALA A 115 -13.85 1.19 -3.18
C ALA A 115 -14.26 2.59 -2.70
N ARG A 116 -15.55 2.84 -2.44
CA ARG A 116 -15.99 4.12 -1.85
C ARG A 116 -15.43 4.33 -0.43
N ILE A 117 -15.24 3.25 0.34
CA ILE A 117 -14.63 3.34 1.68
C ILE A 117 -13.14 3.64 1.52
N SER A 118 -12.42 2.86 0.69
CA SER A 118 -10.99 3.08 0.43
C SER A 118 -10.71 4.48 -0.11
N ARG A 119 -11.58 5.01 -1.01
CA ARG A 119 -11.45 6.38 -1.52
C ARG A 119 -11.47 7.43 -0.41
N ARG A 120 -12.35 7.28 0.60
CA ARG A 120 -12.36 8.21 1.75
C ARG A 120 -11.07 8.16 2.54
N TRP A 121 -10.48 6.96 2.69
CA TRP A 121 -9.20 6.81 3.35
C TRP A 121 -8.07 7.43 2.52
N PHE A 122 -8.09 7.25 1.21
CA PHE A 122 -7.13 7.88 0.28
C PHE A 122 -7.23 9.40 0.30
N ALA A 123 -8.44 9.96 0.25
CA ALA A 123 -8.67 11.40 0.43
C ALA A 123 -8.07 11.90 1.76
N GLY A 124 -8.36 11.20 2.87
CA GLY A 124 -7.76 11.55 4.17
C GLY A 124 -6.23 11.39 4.23
N CYS A 125 -5.61 10.52 3.42
CA CYS A 125 -4.17 10.46 3.26
C CYS A 125 -3.64 11.68 2.49
N ALA A 126 -4.30 12.03 1.36
CA ALA A 126 -3.95 13.20 0.56
C ALA A 126 -4.05 14.50 1.37
N ASP A 127 -5.15 14.69 2.11
CA ASP A 127 -5.39 15.86 2.95
C ASP A 127 -4.31 16.06 4.02
N ARG A 128 -3.70 14.96 4.50
CA ARG A 128 -2.60 15.01 5.47
C ARG A 128 -1.23 15.19 4.83
N GLY A 129 -1.11 15.14 3.50
CA GLY A 129 0.13 15.37 2.76
C GLY A 129 0.91 14.09 2.40
N PHE A 130 0.32 12.91 2.49
CA PHE A 130 0.89 11.73 1.85
C PHE A 130 0.92 11.90 0.32
N ARG A 131 1.90 11.28 -0.33
CA ARG A 131 2.11 11.37 -1.78
C ARG A 131 1.68 10.12 -2.53
N ALA A 132 1.52 9.01 -1.82
CA ALA A 132 1.10 7.73 -2.37
C ALA A 132 0.28 6.94 -1.37
N VAL A 133 -0.40 5.89 -1.87
CA VAL A 133 -1.06 4.87 -1.06
C VAL A 133 -0.52 3.49 -1.39
N GLU A 134 -0.46 2.64 -0.37
CA GLU A 134 -0.17 1.23 -0.45
C GLU A 134 -1.40 0.44 -0.01
N PRO A 135 -2.27 0.00 -0.95
CA PRO A 135 -3.39 -0.88 -0.63
C PRO A 135 -2.90 -2.31 -0.43
N ASP A 136 -2.99 -2.81 0.78
CA ASP A 136 -2.51 -4.14 1.14
C ASP A 136 -3.51 -5.26 0.88
N ASN A 137 -3.00 -6.49 0.89
CA ASN A 137 -3.73 -7.76 0.75
C ASN A 137 -4.37 -7.97 -0.63
N LEU A 138 -3.71 -7.49 -1.71
CA LEU A 138 -4.16 -7.69 -3.09
C LEU A 138 -4.41 -9.17 -3.43
N ASP A 139 -3.68 -10.07 -2.79
CA ASP A 139 -3.70 -11.51 -2.96
C ASP A 139 -4.70 -12.25 -2.05
N SER A 140 -5.56 -11.52 -1.33
CA SER A 140 -6.53 -12.12 -0.37
C SER A 140 -7.41 -13.23 -0.97
N TRP A 141 -7.57 -13.28 -2.32
CA TRP A 141 -8.28 -14.38 -2.97
C TRP A 141 -7.61 -15.73 -2.74
N THR A 142 -6.29 -15.80 -2.57
CA THR A 142 -5.54 -17.03 -2.34
C THR A 142 -5.88 -17.65 -0.98
N ARG A 143 -6.27 -16.82 -0.02
CA ARG A 143 -6.65 -17.20 1.36
C ARG A 143 -8.16 -17.27 1.57
N SER A 144 -8.95 -17.06 0.52
CA SER A 144 -10.43 -16.99 0.59
C SER A 144 -11.14 -18.34 0.60
N LYS A 145 -10.42 -19.46 0.66
CA LYS A 145 -11.00 -20.81 0.53
C LYS A 145 -11.80 -21.00 -0.77
N GLY A 146 -11.32 -20.41 -1.88
CA GLY A 146 -11.96 -20.48 -3.19
C GLY A 146 -13.18 -19.57 -3.39
N LEU A 147 -13.54 -18.75 -2.39
CA LEU A 147 -14.70 -17.85 -2.49
C LEU A 147 -14.42 -16.60 -3.33
N LEU A 148 -13.18 -16.17 -3.41
CA LEU A 148 -12.72 -15.09 -4.27
C LEU A 148 -11.80 -15.63 -5.36
N THR A 149 -11.63 -14.84 -6.42
CA THR A 149 -10.74 -15.16 -7.54
C THR A 149 -9.81 -13.98 -7.84
N GLY A 150 -8.71 -14.23 -8.53
CA GLY A 150 -7.83 -13.17 -9.02
C GLY A 150 -8.56 -12.18 -9.96
N ALA A 151 -9.65 -12.59 -10.62
CA ALA A 151 -10.48 -11.69 -11.42
C ALA A 151 -11.23 -10.67 -10.52
N HIS A 152 -11.73 -11.10 -9.36
CA HIS A 152 -12.36 -10.21 -8.38
C HIS A 152 -11.36 -9.19 -7.85
N ALA A 153 -10.14 -9.65 -7.51
CA ALA A 153 -9.06 -8.77 -7.04
C ALA A 153 -8.65 -7.75 -8.12
N ARG A 154 -8.43 -8.19 -9.38
CA ARG A 154 -8.12 -7.27 -10.50
C ARG A 154 -9.21 -6.22 -10.72
N ALA A 155 -10.47 -6.65 -10.68
CA ALA A 155 -11.59 -5.72 -10.87
C ALA A 155 -11.66 -4.69 -9.74
N TYR A 156 -11.38 -5.09 -8.51
CA TYR A 156 -11.33 -4.17 -7.37
C TYR A 156 -10.10 -3.26 -7.41
N ALA A 157 -8.92 -3.80 -7.72
CA ALA A 157 -7.68 -3.03 -7.89
C ALA A 157 -7.84 -1.87 -8.88
N ARG A 158 -8.52 -2.07 -10.02
CA ARG A 158 -8.82 -0.97 -10.97
C ARG A 158 -9.66 0.14 -10.35
N LEU A 159 -10.57 -0.17 -9.41
CA LEU A 159 -11.34 0.84 -8.69
C LEU A 159 -10.46 1.62 -7.72
N LEU A 160 -9.53 0.92 -7.03
CA LEU A 160 -8.58 1.56 -6.11
C LEU A 160 -7.61 2.47 -6.85
N VAL A 161 -7.07 2.03 -7.99
CA VAL A 161 -6.19 2.87 -8.83
C VAL A 161 -6.90 4.17 -9.24
N ARG A 162 -8.12 4.06 -9.77
CA ARG A 162 -8.89 5.27 -10.10
C ARG A 162 -9.16 6.16 -8.90
N ALA A 163 -9.43 5.56 -7.74
CA ALA A 163 -9.68 6.32 -6.51
C ALA A 163 -8.41 7.07 -6.03
N ALA A 164 -7.24 6.42 -6.07
CA ALA A 164 -5.98 7.04 -5.68
C ALA A 164 -5.59 8.18 -6.63
N HIS A 165 -5.67 7.94 -7.94
CA HIS A 165 -5.35 8.96 -8.94
C HIS A 165 -6.31 10.15 -8.90
N ALA A 166 -7.59 9.94 -8.56
CA ALA A 166 -8.54 11.04 -8.35
C ALA A 166 -8.15 11.95 -7.17
N GLU A 167 -7.48 11.39 -6.16
CA GLU A 167 -6.94 12.13 -5.02
C GLU A 167 -5.46 12.55 -5.24
N ARG A 168 -4.94 12.44 -6.49
CA ARG A 168 -3.55 12.76 -6.89
C ARG A 168 -2.47 11.99 -6.14
N LEU A 169 -2.81 10.82 -5.62
CA LEU A 169 -1.88 9.90 -4.97
C LEU A 169 -1.36 8.88 -5.97
N ALA A 170 -0.05 8.63 -5.97
CA ALA A 170 0.49 7.42 -6.60
C ALA A 170 0.02 6.17 -5.82
N ILE A 171 -0.01 5.03 -6.48
CA ILE A 171 -0.51 3.79 -5.87
C ILE A 171 0.45 2.62 -6.08
N ALA A 172 0.75 1.90 -5.00
CA ALA A 172 1.61 0.73 -5.00
C ALA A 172 0.85 -0.55 -5.38
N GLN A 173 1.46 -1.38 -6.22
CA GLN A 173 1.16 -2.81 -6.22
C GLN A 173 1.84 -3.44 -5.01
N LYS A 174 1.06 -3.91 -4.02
CA LYS A 174 1.58 -4.70 -2.92
C LYS A 174 1.61 -6.16 -3.30
N ASN A 175 2.81 -6.77 -3.26
CA ASN A 175 2.98 -8.19 -3.57
C ASN A 175 2.31 -8.64 -4.89
N THR A 176 1.98 -9.93 -5.02
CA THR A 176 1.14 -10.45 -6.11
C THR A 176 1.78 -10.32 -7.50
N PRO A 177 2.95 -10.96 -7.75
CA PRO A 177 3.69 -10.85 -9.02
C PRO A 177 2.92 -11.38 -10.24
N GLN A 178 1.88 -12.19 -10.02
CA GLN A 178 0.99 -12.74 -11.05
C GLN A 178 0.08 -11.67 -11.68
N LEU A 179 -0.13 -10.54 -11.00
CA LEU A 179 -0.88 -9.43 -11.56
C LEU A 179 0.05 -8.54 -12.39
N ASN A 180 -0.33 -8.23 -13.61
CA ASN A 180 0.34 -7.17 -14.35
C ASN A 180 -0.18 -5.82 -13.84
N GLY A 181 0.46 -5.31 -12.77
CA GLY A 181 0.02 -4.10 -12.09
C GLY A 181 0.12 -2.86 -12.97
N ARG A 182 1.12 -2.77 -13.87
CA ARG A 182 1.23 -1.67 -14.83
C ARG A 182 -0.01 -1.57 -15.72
N ARG A 183 -0.53 -2.71 -16.21
CA ARG A 183 -1.77 -2.73 -17.01
C ARG A 183 -3.02 -2.41 -16.17
N LEU A 184 -2.94 -2.54 -14.86
CA LEU A 184 -4.01 -2.14 -13.94
C LEU A 184 -3.94 -0.65 -13.58
N GLY A 185 -2.77 0.00 -13.82
CA GLY A 185 -2.54 1.41 -13.57
C GLY A 185 -1.77 1.71 -12.28
N PHE A 186 -1.15 0.71 -11.63
CA PHE A 186 -0.25 0.94 -10.50
C PHE A 186 1.04 1.64 -10.92
N ASP A 187 1.59 2.51 -10.08
CA ASP A 187 2.70 3.39 -10.40
C ASP A 187 4.06 2.82 -9.96
N PHE A 188 4.09 2.00 -8.91
CA PHE A 188 5.28 1.38 -8.33
C PHE A 188 4.90 0.08 -7.60
N ALA A 189 5.87 -0.62 -7.01
CA ALA A 189 5.62 -1.82 -6.23
C ALA A 189 6.24 -1.76 -4.83
N VAL A 190 5.55 -2.39 -3.88
CA VAL A 190 6.07 -2.83 -2.59
C VAL A 190 6.02 -4.34 -2.57
N ALA A 191 7.19 -4.99 -2.47
CA ALA A 191 7.35 -6.42 -2.58
C ALA A 191 8.02 -6.98 -1.32
N GLU A 192 7.27 -7.70 -0.53
CA GLU A 192 7.76 -8.38 0.67
C GLU A 192 8.26 -9.77 0.30
N GLU A 193 9.43 -10.12 0.84
CA GLU A 193 10.02 -11.47 0.74
C GLU A 193 10.22 -11.96 -0.71
N CYS A 194 10.26 -11.04 -1.67
CA CYS A 194 10.34 -11.42 -3.07
C CYS A 194 11.63 -12.17 -3.41
N GLU A 195 12.71 -11.99 -2.64
CA GLU A 195 13.94 -12.75 -2.79
C GLU A 195 13.82 -14.16 -2.17
N VAL A 196 13.05 -14.31 -1.10
CA VAL A 196 12.72 -15.62 -0.52
C VAL A 196 11.98 -16.46 -1.55
N TYR A 197 10.98 -15.88 -2.20
CA TYR A 197 10.15 -16.55 -3.21
C TYR A 197 10.72 -16.51 -4.63
N ARG A 198 11.89 -15.87 -4.84
CA ARG A 198 12.58 -15.74 -6.15
C ARG A 198 11.72 -15.05 -7.22
N GLU A 199 10.93 -14.07 -6.84
CA GLU A 199 9.98 -13.39 -7.71
C GLU A 199 10.25 -11.88 -7.93
N CYS A 200 11.30 -11.32 -7.29
CA CYS A 200 11.65 -9.90 -7.42
C CYS A 200 11.82 -9.44 -8.88
N GLY A 201 12.27 -10.35 -9.77
CA GLY A 201 12.38 -10.09 -11.20
C GLY A 201 11.05 -9.71 -11.87
N ALA A 202 9.92 -10.20 -11.36
CA ALA A 202 8.60 -9.81 -11.89
C ALA A 202 8.32 -8.32 -11.65
N TYR A 203 8.61 -7.83 -10.46
CA TYR A 203 8.40 -6.42 -10.10
C TYR A 203 9.36 -5.49 -10.83
N THR A 204 10.66 -5.84 -10.90
CA THR A 204 11.65 -4.99 -11.58
C THR A 204 11.42 -4.92 -13.09
N ARG A 205 10.92 -5.98 -13.71
CA ARG A 205 10.48 -5.92 -15.14
C ARG A 205 9.29 -4.98 -15.32
N MET A 206 8.36 -4.93 -14.37
CA MET A 206 7.17 -4.07 -14.48
C MET A 206 7.45 -2.61 -14.13
N TYR A 207 8.23 -2.35 -13.09
CA TYR A 207 8.37 -1.02 -12.49
C TYR A 207 9.78 -0.45 -12.58
N GLY A 208 10.75 -1.21 -13.14
CA GLY A 208 12.13 -0.79 -13.23
C GLY A 208 12.75 -0.56 -11.84
N ARG A 209 13.15 0.68 -11.58
CA ARG A 209 13.77 1.09 -10.31
C ARG A 209 12.75 1.50 -9.23
N ARG A 210 11.45 1.55 -9.55
CA ARG A 210 10.39 1.96 -8.63
C ARG A 210 9.82 0.74 -7.90
N VAL A 211 10.67 0.04 -7.17
CA VAL A 211 10.35 -1.11 -6.32
C VAL A 211 10.93 -0.87 -4.94
N ILE A 212 10.11 -1.09 -3.92
CA ILE A 212 10.53 -1.19 -2.52
C ILE A 212 10.47 -2.66 -2.17
N GLU A 213 11.64 -3.25 -1.95
CA GLU A 213 11.84 -4.66 -1.64
C GLU A 213 12.10 -4.81 -0.14
N ILE A 214 11.27 -5.59 0.55
CA ILE A 214 11.33 -5.77 1.99
C ILE A 214 11.60 -7.25 2.30
N GLU A 215 12.72 -7.53 2.96
CA GLU A 215 13.02 -8.84 3.50
C GLU A 215 12.89 -8.80 5.02
N TYR A 216 12.56 -9.95 5.63
CA TYR A 216 12.32 -10.04 7.07
C TYR A 216 13.35 -10.93 7.78
N THR A 217 13.66 -10.58 9.04
CA THR A 217 14.70 -11.23 9.85
C THR A 217 14.41 -12.69 10.20
N ASP A 218 13.13 -13.07 10.28
CA ASP A 218 12.70 -14.44 10.57
C ASP A 218 12.99 -15.43 9.43
N ASN A 219 13.16 -14.94 8.18
CA ASN A 219 13.70 -15.73 7.06
C ASN A 219 15.24 -15.77 7.02
N GLY A 220 15.89 -15.18 8.02
CA GLY A 220 17.33 -15.03 8.04
C GLY A 220 17.85 -13.93 7.10
N ARG A 221 19.16 -13.69 7.14
CA ARG A 221 19.79 -12.58 6.39
C ARG A 221 20.17 -12.93 4.95
N ARG A 222 20.11 -14.20 4.56
CA ARG A 222 20.60 -14.63 3.24
C ARG A 222 19.82 -14.02 2.09
N ALA A 223 18.49 -13.93 2.21
CA ALA A 223 17.62 -13.30 1.21
C ALA A 223 18.01 -11.82 1.04
N PHE A 224 18.06 -11.04 2.12
CA PHE A 224 18.49 -9.65 2.09
C PHE A 224 19.89 -9.47 1.47
N THR A 225 20.87 -10.31 1.83
CA THR A 225 22.22 -10.23 1.25
C THR A 225 22.23 -10.48 -0.25
N ARG A 226 21.44 -11.47 -0.74
CA ARG A 226 21.29 -11.72 -2.19
C ARG A 226 20.59 -10.54 -2.89
N ALA A 227 19.52 -10.01 -2.29
CA ALA A 227 18.79 -8.86 -2.81
C ALA A 227 19.71 -7.64 -2.97
N CYS A 228 20.52 -7.33 -1.95
CA CYS A 228 21.49 -6.23 -2.01
C CYS A 228 22.52 -6.42 -3.14
N ARG A 229 23.08 -7.61 -3.28
CA ARG A 229 24.04 -7.90 -4.37
C ARG A 229 23.41 -7.74 -5.76
N ALA A 230 22.18 -8.19 -5.92
CA ALA A 230 21.53 -8.21 -7.21
C ALA A 230 20.93 -6.85 -7.61
N ARG A 231 20.40 -6.07 -6.65
CA ARG A 231 19.53 -4.93 -6.92
C ARG A 231 19.76 -3.71 -6.03
N GLY A 232 20.56 -3.80 -4.95
CA GLY A 232 20.72 -2.76 -3.93
C GLY A 232 21.13 -1.37 -4.46
N GLY A 233 21.84 -1.28 -5.59
CA GLY A 233 22.15 -0.01 -6.24
C GLY A 233 21.06 0.52 -7.19
N ARG A 234 19.94 -0.19 -7.34
CA ARG A 234 18.92 0.10 -8.36
C ARG A 234 17.53 0.28 -7.80
N VAL A 235 17.15 -0.49 -6.79
CA VAL A 235 15.84 -0.42 -6.11
C VAL A 235 16.05 -0.22 -4.63
N SER A 236 15.01 0.20 -3.90
CA SER A 236 15.05 0.23 -2.45
C SER A 236 15.01 -1.20 -1.90
N VAL A 237 16.05 -1.61 -1.16
CA VAL A 237 16.09 -2.93 -0.48
C VAL A 237 16.27 -2.70 1.00
N LEU A 238 15.38 -3.27 1.81
CA LEU A 238 15.46 -3.15 3.26
C LEU A 238 15.23 -4.50 3.97
N LEU A 239 15.85 -4.63 5.14
CA LEU A 239 15.62 -5.72 6.09
C LEU A 239 14.91 -5.15 7.30
N ARG A 240 13.77 -5.72 7.64
CA ARG A 240 12.99 -5.37 8.83
C ARG A 240 12.78 -6.59 9.74
N ASP A 241 12.47 -6.31 10.99
CA ASP A 241 11.79 -7.29 11.84
C ASP A 241 10.34 -7.51 11.33
N ARG A 242 9.76 -8.70 11.57
CA ARG A 242 8.42 -9.08 11.07
C ARG A 242 7.33 -8.15 11.56
N ASP A 243 7.39 -7.71 12.81
CA ASP A 243 6.37 -6.88 13.43
C ASP A 243 6.54 -5.38 13.12
N VAL A 244 7.60 -5.05 12.37
CA VAL A 244 7.92 -3.68 11.92
C VAL A 244 7.92 -2.68 13.09
N VAL A 245 8.42 -3.12 14.27
CA VAL A 245 8.34 -2.32 15.51
C VAL A 245 9.08 -0.99 15.41
N PRO A 246 8.65 0.05 16.15
CA PRO A 246 9.30 1.35 16.13
C PRO A 246 10.74 1.31 16.65
N ARG A 247 11.56 2.27 16.20
CA ARG A 247 12.92 2.47 16.70
C ARG A 247 12.92 2.63 18.21
N GLY A 248 13.82 1.91 18.88
CA GLY A 248 13.93 1.88 20.35
C GLY A 248 13.09 0.79 21.01
N THR A 249 12.24 0.10 20.28
CA THR A 249 11.50 -1.07 20.78
C THR A 249 12.37 -2.32 20.68
N ARG A 250 12.25 -3.23 21.64
CA ARG A 250 12.92 -4.54 21.59
C ARG A 250 12.56 -5.27 20.29
N GLY A 251 13.55 -5.81 19.62
CA GLY A 251 13.37 -6.52 18.35
C GLY A 251 13.50 -5.64 17.10
N TYR A 252 13.59 -4.30 17.24
CA TYR A 252 13.75 -3.40 16.10
C TYR A 252 14.95 -3.78 15.24
N VAL A 253 14.69 -3.97 13.96
CA VAL A 253 15.73 -4.10 12.92
C VAL A 253 15.37 -3.21 11.75
N PHE A 254 16.34 -2.41 11.31
CA PHE A 254 16.27 -1.63 10.08
C PHE A 254 17.66 -1.60 9.43
N ARG A 255 17.78 -2.21 8.26
CA ARG A 255 18.98 -2.17 7.44
C ARG A 255 18.62 -1.92 5.98
N THR A 256 19.49 -1.26 5.28
CA THR A 256 19.41 -1.01 3.83
C THR A 256 20.73 -1.37 3.18
N CYS A 257 20.74 -1.60 1.90
CA CYS A 257 21.98 -1.81 1.14
C CYS A 257 22.86 -0.52 1.05
#